data_dbb3b67988b9d882bf0c088f1e8c9038
#
_entry.id   dbb3b67988b9d882bf0c088f1e8c9038
#
_cell.length_a   1.000
_cell.length_b   1.000
_cell.length_c   1.000
_cell.angle_alpha   90.00
_cell.angle_beta   90.00
_cell.angle_gamma   90.00
#
_symmetry.space_group_name_H-M   'P 1'
#
loop_
_entity.id
_entity.type
_entity.pdbx_description
1 polymer ?
#
loop_
_entity_poly.entity_id
_entity_poly.type
_entity_poly.pdbx_seq_one_letter_code
_entity_poly.pdbx_strand_id
1 'polypeptide(L)'
;MKKLGVFYNGKEWIMGTDVNNGTCCETKEIAEQLLALHNKYYYKKATFTLKGETVEGRVTEVGLLHVNNTLEVEPFIYIRYKNAKYRMPEADCALI
;
A
#
# COMPACT_ATOMS: atom_id res chain seq x y z
N MET A 1 6.56 -1.78 -19.89
CA MET A 1 5.87 -1.44 -18.64
C MET A 1 6.60 -0.31 -17.93
N LYS A 2 5.89 0.74 -17.56
CA LYS A 2 6.51 1.87 -16.87
C LYS A 2 6.79 1.50 -15.42
N LYS A 3 7.97 1.90 -14.94
CA LYS A 3 8.32 1.70 -13.53
C LYS A 3 7.61 2.71 -12.65
N LEU A 4 7.19 2.27 -11.48
CA LEU A 4 6.71 3.18 -10.46
C LEU A 4 7.89 3.94 -9.85
N GLY A 5 7.64 5.18 -9.48
CA GLY A 5 8.64 6.03 -8.86
C GLY A 5 7.98 7.14 -8.07
N VAL A 6 8.79 8.05 -7.58
CA VAL A 6 8.35 9.21 -6.82
C VAL A 6 8.66 10.46 -7.62
N PHE A 7 7.65 11.28 -7.87
CA PHE A 7 7.77 12.48 -8.69
C PHE A 7 7.20 13.70 -7.96
N TYR A 8 7.70 14.88 -8.28
CA TYR A 8 7.18 16.12 -7.74
C TYR A 8 6.54 16.94 -8.86
N ASN A 9 5.27 17.32 -8.67
CA ASN A 9 4.53 18.05 -9.71
C ASN A 9 4.53 19.57 -9.52
N GLY A 10 5.35 20.09 -8.59
CA GLY A 10 5.39 21.50 -8.24
C GLY A 10 4.52 21.85 -7.03
N LYS A 11 3.70 20.93 -6.57
CA LYS A 11 2.76 21.12 -5.48
C LYS A 11 2.76 19.97 -4.50
N GLU A 12 2.73 18.75 -5.02
CA GLU A 12 2.62 17.53 -4.23
C GLU A 12 3.60 16.48 -4.74
N TRP A 13 3.88 15.50 -3.89
CA TRP A 13 4.67 14.34 -4.28
C TRP A 13 3.75 13.25 -4.77
N ILE A 14 4.12 12.59 -5.85
CA ILE A 14 3.31 11.57 -6.52
C ILE A 14 4.06 10.24 -6.53
N MET A 15 3.44 9.19 -6.02
CA MET A 15 3.94 7.83 -6.20
C MET A 15 3.16 7.20 -7.33
N GLY A 16 3.82 6.96 -8.45
CA GLY A 16 3.15 6.43 -9.63
C GLY A 16 4.08 6.28 -10.80
N THR A 17 3.51 6.24 -11.99
CA THR A 17 4.30 6.08 -13.23
C THR A 17 4.80 7.41 -13.78
N ASP A 18 4.12 8.50 -13.48
CA ASP A 18 4.56 9.86 -13.81
C ASP A 18 3.80 10.86 -12.94
N VAL A 19 4.05 12.17 -13.14
CA VAL A 19 3.45 13.23 -12.31
C VAL A 19 1.94 13.33 -12.45
N ASN A 20 1.38 12.74 -13.49
CA ASN A 20 -0.08 12.79 -13.75
C ASN A 20 -0.77 11.48 -13.41
N ASN A 21 -0.02 10.41 -13.14
CA ASN A 21 -0.58 9.08 -12.92
C ASN A 21 -0.01 8.45 -11.66
N GLY A 22 -0.67 8.66 -10.55
CA GLY A 22 -0.25 8.08 -9.29
C GLY A 22 -1.04 8.60 -8.12
N THR A 23 -0.57 8.28 -6.93
CA THR A 23 -1.19 8.67 -5.67
C THR A 23 -0.49 9.91 -5.11
N CYS A 24 -1.28 10.94 -4.81
CA CYS A 24 -0.74 12.16 -4.21
C CYS A 24 -0.36 11.92 -2.75
N CYS A 25 0.83 12.38 -2.37
CA CYS A 25 1.34 12.26 -1.02
C CYS A 25 1.78 13.63 -0.53
N GLU A 26 1.63 13.88 0.77
CA GLU A 26 1.94 15.18 1.33
C GLU A 26 3.43 15.46 1.42
N THR A 27 4.24 14.41 1.61
CA THR A 27 5.69 14.57 1.70
C THR A 27 6.38 13.53 0.82
N LYS A 28 7.66 13.80 0.51
CA LYS A 28 8.50 12.86 -0.25
C LYS A 28 8.67 11.56 0.51
N GLU A 29 8.85 11.64 1.83
CA GLU A 29 9.04 10.47 2.70
C GLU A 29 7.83 9.56 2.65
N ILE A 30 6.61 10.13 2.67
CA ILE A 30 5.38 9.34 2.55
C ILE A 30 5.31 8.67 1.19
N ALA A 31 5.65 9.39 0.12
CA ALA A 31 5.64 8.81 -1.22
C ALA A 31 6.65 7.66 -1.35
N GLU A 32 7.84 7.82 -0.76
CA GLU A 32 8.85 6.76 -0.78
C GLU A 32 8.42 5.55 0.03
N GLN A 33 7.77 5.76 1.19
CA GLN A 33 7.23 4.66 1.99
C GLN A 33 6.15 3.91 1.21
N LEU A 34 5.27 4.62 0.52
CA LEU A 34 4.22 4.01 -0.27
C LEU A 34 4.81 3.19 -1.42
N LEU A 35 5.84 3.71 -2.09
CA LEU A 35 6.53 2.98 -3.16
C LEU A 35 7.17 1.71 -2.63
N ALA A 36 7.87 1.78 -1.50
CA ALA A 36 8.50 0.61 -0.89
C ALA A 36 7.46 -0.44 -0.51
N LEU A 37 6.34 -0.02 0.06
CA LEU A 37 5.25 -0.91 0.44
C LEU A 37 4.65 -1.59 -0.80
N HIS A 38 4.42 -0.82 -1.86
CA HIS A 38 3.92 -1.34 -3.12
C HIS A 38 4.86 -2.40 -3.69
N ASN A 39 6.15 -2.10 -3.75
CA ASN A 39 7.14 -3.03 -4.30
C ASN A 39 7.26 -4.31 -3.47
N LYS A 40 7.04 -4.21 -2.16
CA LYS A 40 7.12 -5.36 -1.26
C LYS A 40 5.92 -6.28 -1.37
N TYR A 41 4.72 -5.75 -1.52
CA TYR A 41 3.48 -6.51 -1.38
C TYR A 41 2.66 -6.66 -2.65
N TYR A 42 2.75 -5.73 -3.59
CA TYR A 42 1.79 -5.68 -4.69
C TYR A 42 1.74 -6.97 -5.47
N TYR A 43 0.54 -7.51 -5.60
CA TYR A 43 0.21 -8.71 -6.36
C TYR A 43 0.90 -9.97 -5.87
N LYS A 44 1.41 -9.97 -4.65
CA LYS A 44 2.02 -11.14 -4.03
C LYS A 44 1.04 -11.85 -3.13
N LYS A 45 1.31 -13.10 -2.83
CA LYS A 45 0.49 -13.88 -1.90
C LYS A 45 0.90 -13.55 -0.47
N ALA A 46 -0.09 -13.41 0.39
CA ALA A 46 0.13 -13.13 1.81
C ALA A 46 -0.88 -13.89 2.66
N THR A 47 -0.51 -14.17 3.90
CA THR A 47 -1.40 -14.79 4.85
C THR A 47 -1.92 -13.75 5.84
N PHE A 48 -3.14 -13.97 6.33
CA PHE A 48 -3.74 -13.13 7.35
C PHE A 48 -4.74 -13.97 8.15
N THR A 49 -5.17 -13.46 9.29
CA THR A 49 -6.12 -14.16 10.15
C THR A 49 -7.54 -13.68 9.84
N LEU A 50 -8.43 -14.62 9.52
CA LEU A 50 -9.83 -14.34 9.27
C LEU A 50 -10.66 -15.25 10.16
N LYS A 51 -11.45 -14.65 11.09
CA LYS A 51 -12.29 -15.39 12.03
C LYS A 51 -11.53 -16.49 12.79
N GLY A 52 -10.32 -16.17 13.22
CA GLY A 52 -9.49 -17.09 13.98
C GLY A 52 -8.70 -18.09 13.17
N GLU A 53 -8.84 -18.08 11.85
CA GLU A 53 -8.12 -18.98 10.97
C GLU A 53 -7.12 -18.22 10.10
N THR A 54 -5.95 -18.81 9.87
CA THR A 54 -4.97 -18.26 8.94
C THR A 54 -5.33 -18.66 7.52
N VAL A 55 -5.54 -17.68 6.67
CA VAL A 55 -5.91 -17.88 5.27
C VAL A 55 -4.91 -17.18 4.37
N GLU A 56 -4.88 -17.59 3.11
CA GLU A 56 -3.97 -17.04 2.11
C GLU A 56 -4.76 -16.31 1.03
N GLY A 57 -4.31 -15.09 0.70
CA GLY A 57 -4.92 -14.32 -0.38
C GLY A 57 -3.87 -13.59 -1.18
N ARG A 58 -4.33 -12.80 -2.16
CA ARG A 58 -3.43 -12.02 -3.02
C ARG A 58 -3.59 -10.53 -2.73
N VAL A 59 -2.48 -9.87 -2.51
CA VAL A 59 -2.46 -8.43 -2.28
C VAL A 59 -2.83 -7.70 -3.58
N THR A 60 -3.87 -6.89 -3.54
CA THR A 60 -4.33 -6.14 -4.72
C THR A 60 -3.98 -4.67 -4.66
N GLU A 61 -3.86 -4.11 -3.46
CA GLU A 61 -3.51 -2.71 -3.26
C GLU A 61 -2.77 -2.51 -1.96
N VAL A 62 -2.03 -1.43 -1.87
CA VAL A 62 -1.37 -0.99 -0.64
C VAL A 62 -1.66 0.49 -0.44
N GLY A 63 -1.56 0.96 0.79
CA GLY A 63 -1.77 2.36 1.11
C GLY A 63 -1.20 2.75 2.45
N LEU A 64 -1.23 4.05 2.71
CA LEU A 64 -0.79 4.62 3.98
C LEU A 64 -1.95 5.43 4.55
N LEU A 65 -2.28 5.17 5.81
CA LEU A 65 -3.38 5.84 6.50
C LEU A 65 -2.80 6.82 7.51
N HIS A 66 -3.24 8.08 7.45
CA HIS A 66 -2.81 9.10 8.41
C HIS A 66 -3.39 8.81 9.79
N VAL A 67 -2.55 8.94 10.81
CA VAL A 67 -2.94 8.69 12.19
C VAL A 67 -3.30 10.02 12.86
N ASN A 68 -4.56 10.13 13.35
CA ASN A 68 -5.03 11.26 14.14
C ASN A 68 -4.74 12.64 13.54
N ASN A 69 -4.88 12.78 12.22
CA ASN A 69 -4.62 14.03 11.50
C ASN A 69 -3.18 14.56 11.63
N THR A 70 -2.23 13.67 11.87
CA THR A 70 -0.81 13.99 11.88
C THR A 70 -0.15 13.57 10.56
N LEU A 71 1.14 13.85 10.41
CA LEU A 71 1.91 13.38 9.27
C LEU A 71 2.39 11.93 9.46
N GLU A 72 2.11 11.35 10.63
CA GLU A 72 2.40 9.93 10.84
C GLU A 72 1.44 9.09 10.02
N VAL A 73 1.97 8.04 9.40
CA VAL A 73 1.17 7.15 8.57
C VAL A 73 1.37 5.71 9.02
N GLU A 74 0.31 4.92 8.89
CA GLU A 74 0.34 3.48 9.14
C GLU A 74 0.12 2.74 7.83
N PRO A 75 0.95 1.75 7.50
CA PRO A 75 0.76 0.98 6.28
C PRO A 75 -0.40 0.01 6.41
N PHE A 76 -1.19 -0.09 5.35
CA PHE A 76 -2.25 -1.09 5.25
C PHE A 76 -2.19 -1.74 3.89
N ILE A 77 -2.78 -2.93 3.79
CA ILE A 77 -2.88 -3.65 2.53
C ILE A 77 -4.29 -4.16 2.32
N TYR A 78 -4.66 -4.30 1.05
CA TYR A 78 -5.89 -4.98 0.64
C TYR A 78 -5.54 -6.35 0.11
N ILE A 79 -6.16 -7.38 0.66
CA ILE A 79 -5.97 -8.77 0.23
C ILE A 79 -7.29 -9.31 -0.29
N ARG A 80 -7.24 -9.91 -1.48
CA ARG A 80 -8.40 -10.57 -2.07
C ARG A 80 -8.40 -12.05 -1.69
N TYR A 81 -9.50 -12.48 -1.10
CA TYR A 81 -9.70 -13.86 -0.67
C TYR A 81 -11.14 -14.28 -0.95
N LYS A 82 -11.32 -15.35 -1.74
CA LYS A 82 -12.64 -15.90 -2.09
C LYS A 82 -13.63 -14.83 -2.55
N ASN A 83 -13.22 -14.02 -3.53
CA ASN A 83 -14.05 -12.97 -4.13
C ASN A 83 -14.41 -11.81 -3.18
N ALA A 84 -13.79 -11.74 -2.01
CA ALA A 84 -13.93 -10.61 -1.10
C ALA A 84 -12.60 -9.89 -0.94
N LYS A 85 -12.66 -8.61 -0.64
CA LYS A 85 -11.48 -7.76 -0.45
C LYS A 85 -11.43 -7.33 1.01
N TYR A 86 -10.32 -7.60 1.66
CA TYR A 86 -10.13 -7.28 3.08
C TYR A 86 -9.01 -6.26 3.24
N ARG A 87 -9.27 -5.21 4.02
CA ARG A 87 -8.24 -4.24 4.37
C ARG A 87 -7.72 -4.56 5.77
N MET A 88 -6.41 -4.54 5.93
CA MET A 88 -5.80 -4.80 7.23
C MET A 88 -4.47 -4.08 7.36
N PRO A 89 -4.03 -3.81 8.61
CA PRO A 89 -2.70 -3.26 8.83
C PRO A 89 -1.63 -4.22 8.31
N GLU A 90 -0.52 -3.66 7.85
CA GLU A 90 0.60 -4.46 7.37
C GLU A 90 1.05 -5.49 8.43
N ALA A 91 1.03 -5.09 9.70
CA ALA A 91 1.49 -5.95 10.80
C ALA A 91 0.64 -7.22 10.98
N ASP A 92 -0.60 -7.23 10.46
CA ASP A 92 -1.51 -8.36 10.60
C ASP A 92 -1.41 -9.36 9.46
N CYS A 93 -0.47 -9.18 8.56
CA CYS A 93 -0.30 -10.09 7.43
C CYS A 93 1.18 -10.42 7.23
N ALA A 94 1.43 -11.53 6.55
CA ALA A 94 2.78 -11.99 6.28
C ALA A 94 2.88 -12.48 4.84
N LEU A 95 3.96 -12.12 4.18
CA LEU A 95 4.24 -12.63 2.83
C LEU A 95 4.62 -14.11 2.92
N ILE A 96 4.22 -14.85 1.91
CA ILE A 96 4.57 -16.26 1.76
C ILE A 96 5.93 -16.38 1.08
#